data_d959e7269caed9316867fa38e7f15b7a
#
_entry.id   d959e7269caed9316867fa38e7f15b7a
#
_cell.length_a   1.000
_cell.length_b   1.000
_cell.length_c   1.000
_cell.angle_alpha   90.00
_cell.angle_beta   90.00
_cell.angle_gamma   90.00
#
_symmetry.space_group_name_H-M   'P 1'
#
loop_
_entity.id
_entity.type
_entity.pdbx_description
1 polymer ?
#
loop_
_entity_poly.entity_id
_entity_poly.type
_entity_poly.pdbx_seq_one_letter_code
_entity_poly.pdbx_strand_id
1 'polypeptide(L)'
;MDKFKSMTELKELTKEGKDWEIECENRSSIVTILALHGGGIEPATTELAYTIAHCGDYNYFSFKGMRSKGNNELHVTSTHYDDQIALDLVRGSQRTVAIHGCEGNESVAYIGGSDDRLIELITESLEDIGISVREAPHHISGTQENNIVNITQTQGGVQLELTAQLRKELFKNRKSSRKNRENKDNWDDLMYDFADAMKKAIERA
;
A
#
# COMPACT_ATOMS: atom_id res chain seq x y z
N MET A 1 -1.11 -15.98 -11.27
CA MET A 1 -1.93 -15.33 -12.34
C MET A 1 -3.23 -14.90 -11.69
N ASP A 2 -3.61 -13.64 -11.88
CA ASP A 2 -4.83 -13.10 -11.30
C ASP A 2 -6.07 -13.84 -11.79
N LYS A 3 -7.06 -13.97 -10.92
CA LYS A 3 -8.35 -14.58 -11.25
C LYS A 3 -9.20 -13.65 -12.11
N PHE A 4 -9.10 -12.35 -11.89
CA PHE A 4 -9.84 -11.30 -12.58
C PHE A 4 -8.89 -10.45 -13.42
N LYS A 5 -9.35 -10.01 -14.57
CA LYS A 5 -8.55 -9.22 -15.53
C LYS A 5 -8.49 -7.74 -15.15
N SER A 6 -9.45 -7.27 -14.34
CA SER A 6 -9.57 -5.88 -13.90
C SER A 6 -10.39 -5.76 -12.62
N MET A 7 -10.38 -4.60 -11.99
CA MET A 7 -11.24 -4.30 -10.83
C MET A 7 -12.72 -4.26 -11.23
N THR A 8 -13.02 -3.80 -12.44
CA THR A 8 -14.38 -3.83 -12.99
C THR A 8 -14.92 -5.26 -13.01
N GLU A 9 -14.19 -6.22 -13.61
CA GLU A 9 -14.60 -7.63 -13.66
C GLU A 9 -14.72 -8.23 -12.25
N LEU A 10 -13.77 -7.91 -11.36
CA LEU A 10 -13.82 -8.37 -9.97
C LEU A 10 -15.10 -7.92 -9.28
N LYS A 11 -15.44 -6.63 -9.39
CA LYS A 11 -16.63 -6.06 -8.73
C LYS A 11 -17.94 -6.60 -9.30
N GLU A 12 -18.01 -6.89 -10.60
CA GLU A 12 -19.18 -7.49 -11.25
C GLU A 12 -19.42 -8.95 -10.78
N LEU A 13 -18.35 -9.70 -10.53
CA LEU A 13 -18.42 -11.14 -10.21
C LEU A 13 -18.34 -11.45 -8.72
N THR A 14 -18.18 -10.43 -7.87
CA THR A 14 -18.07 -10.57 -6.42
C THR A 14 -18.97 -9.56 -5.70
N LYS A 15 -19.07 -9.64 -4.38
CA LYS A 15 -20.04 -8.85 -3.63
C LYS A 15 -19.38 -7.96 -2.57
N GLU A 16 -19.59 -6.65 -2.68
CA GLU A 16 -19.24 -5.67 -1.64
C GLU A 16 -19.91 -6.00 -0.29
N GLY A 17 -19.19 -5.73 0.80
CA GLY A 17 -19.63 -6.04 2.17
C GLY A 17 -19.54 -7.52 2.54
N LYS A 18 -19.25 -8.41 1.57
CA LYS A 18 -19.05 -9.85 1.79
C LYS A 18 -17.66 -10.31 1.39
N ASP A 19 -17.28 -10.04 0.15
CA ASP A 19 -16.01 -10.45 -0.42
C ASP A 19 -14.94 -9.38 -0.22
N TRP A 20 -15.32 -8.12 -0.32
CA TRP A 20 -14.46 -6.95 -0.22
C TRP A 20 -15.23 -5.72 0.28
N GLU A 21 -14.47 -4.70 0.68
CA GLU A 21 -14.97 -3.35 0.92
C GLU A 21 -13.89 -2.33 0.51
N ILE A 22 -14.31 -1.09 0.23
CA ILE A 22 -13.41 0.03 -0.06
C ILE A 22 -13.46 1.00 1.12
N GLU A 23 -12.28 1.39 1.60
CA GLU A 23 -12.08 2.55 2.45
C GLU A 23 -11.44 3.66 1.62
N CYS A 24 -12.01 4.87 1.68
CA CYS A 24 -11.51 6.00 0.91
C CYS A 24 -11.72 7.30 1.70
N GLU A 25 -10.66 8.12 1.77
CA GLU A 25 -10.70 9.45 2.35
C GLU A 25 -10.03 10.45 1.39
N ASN A 26 -10.83 11.31 0.79
CA ASN A 26 -10.34 12.43 -0.01
C ASN A 26 -10.21 13.67 0.88
N ARG A 27 -8.97 14.03 1.21
CA ARG A 27 -8.62 15.20 2.04
C ARG A 27 -8.18 16.40 1.21
N SER A 28 -8.39 16.35 -0.11
CA SER A 28 -7.92 17.38 -1.03
C SER A 28 -6.39 17.57 -0.99
N SER A 29 -5.67 16.53 -0.61
CA SER A 29 -4.21 16.51 -0.59
C SER A 29 -3.65 16.28 -1.99
N ILE A 30 -2.46 16.83 -2.25
CA ILE A 30 -1.69 16.52 -3.46
C ILE A 30 -0.95 15.17 -3.38
N VAL A 31 -1.10 14.46 -2.27
CA VAL A 31 -0.50 13.15 -2.00
C VAL A 31 -1.60 12.12 -1.74
N THR A 32 -1.46 10.94 -2.33
CA THR A 32 -2.35 9.80 -2.09
C THR A 32 -1.57 8.58 -1.63
N ILE A 33 -2.06 7.92 -0.58
CA ILE A 33 -1.53 6.64 -0.07
C ILE A 33 -2.52 5.53 -0.40
N LEU A 34 -2.03 4.47 -1.03
CA LEU A 34 -2.83 3.36 -1.52
C LEU A 34 -2.50 2.04 -0.82
N ALA A 35 -3.51 1.23 -0.55
CA ALA A 35 -3.40 -0.20 -0.29
C ALA A 35 -4.34 -0.94 -1.26
N LEU A 36 -3.84 -1.20 -2.46
CA LEU A 36 -4.63 -1.81 -3.55
C LEU A 36 -5.05 -3.25 -3.23
N HIS A 37 -4.30 -3.93 -2.39
CA HIS A 37 -4.49 -5.33 -1.99
C HIS A 37 -4.67 -5.47 -0.48
N GLY A 38 -5.47 -4.59 0.11
CA GLY A 38 -5.65 -4.50 1.56
C GLY A 38 -6.42 -5.66 2.20
N GLY A 39 -6.64 -5.55 3.49
CA GLY A 39 -7.40 -6.51 4.28
C GLY A 39 -6.73 -7.88 4.32
N GLY A 40 -7.40 -8.90 3.81
CA GLY A 40 -6.90 -10.28 3.79
C GLY A 40 -6.13 -10.67 2.53
N ILE A 41 -5.97 -9.79 1.53
CA ILE A 41 -5.21 -10.05 0.30
C ILE A 41 -3.72 -10.02 0.65
N GLU A 42 -3.23 -8.87 1.08
CA GLU A 42 -1.86 -8.65 1.59
C GLU A 42 -1.97 -8.04 3.01
N PRO A 43 -2.08 -8.88 4.06
CA PRO A 43 -2.33 -8.41 5.41
C PRO A 43 -1.34 -7.37 5.91
N ALA A 44 -1.81 -6.34 6.60
CA ALA A 44 -1.12 -5.18 7.15
C ALA A 44 -0.94 -3.98 6.21
N THR A 45 -1.19 -4.13 4.90
CA THR A 45 -1.04 -3.01 3.97
C THR A 45 -2.09 -1.93 4.19
N THR A 46 -3.35 -2.31 4.47
CA THR A 46 -4.43 -1.37 4.86
C THR A 46 -4.05 -0.56 6.08
N GLU A 47 -3.61 -1.24 7.15
CA GLU A 47 -3.33 -0.63 8.44
C GLU A 47 -2.16 0.36 8.34
N LEU A 48 -1.11 -0.01 7.62
CA LEU A 48 0.04 0.88 7.42
C LEU A 48 -0.31 2.06 6.50
N ALA A 49 -0.98 1.82 5.37
CA ALA A 49 -1.40 2.90 4.47
C ALA A 49 -2.32 3.91 5.18
N TYR A 50 -3.26 3.40 6.00
CA TYR A 50 -4.10 4.23 6.86
C TYR A 50 -3.26 5.10 7.81
N THR A 51 -2.27 4.50 8.49
CA THR A 51 -1.44 5.22 9.47
C THR A 51 -0.62 6.31 8.80
N ILE A 52 0.00 6.02 7.64
CA ILE A 52 0.76 7.00 6.86
C ILE A 52 -0.14 8.16 6.41
N ALA A 53 -1.30 7.84 5.84
CA ALA A 53 -2.23 8.86 5.35
C ALA A 53 -2.73 9.78 6.46
N HIS A 54 -3.04 9.22 7.64
CA HIS A 54 -3.47 10.01 8.79
C HIS A 54 -2.35 10.85 9.40
N CYS A 55 -1.13 10.31 9.45
CA CYS A 55 0.04 11.03 9.95
C CYS A 55 0.34 12.29 9.12
N GLY A 56 0.21 12.21 7.80
CA GLY A 56 0.53 13.30 6.87
C GLY A 56 -0.67 14.11 6.37
N ASP A 57 -1.89 13.79 6.80
CA ASP A 57 -3.15 14.35 6.28
C ASP A 57 -3.29 14.18 4.75
N TYR A 58 -2.92 12.99 4.26
CA TYR A 58 -2.96 12.63 2.84
C TYR A 58 -4.27 11.96 2.46
N ASN A 59 -4.61 11.96 1.16
CA ASN A 59 -5.69 11.13 0.64
C ASN A 59 -5.36 9.65 0.90
N TYR A 60 -6.38 8.86 1.14
CA TYR A 60 -6.27 7.44 1.45
C TYR A 60 -7.22 6.61 0.62
N PHE A 61 -6.75 5.47 0.14
CA PHE A 61 -7.57 4.44 -0.49
C PHE A 61 -7.08 3.06 -0.09
N SER A 62 -8.02 2.19 0.27
CA SER A 62 -7.75 0.76 0.46
C SER A 62 -8.88 -0.10 -0.09
N PHE A 63 -8.55 -1.04 -0.96
CA PHE A 63 -9.42 -2.14 -1.34
C PHE A 63 -9.14 -3.33 -0.43
N LYS A 64 -10.09 -3.72 0.41
CA LYS A 64 -9.92 -4.72 1.47
C LYS A 64 -10.59 -6.03 1.13
N GLY A 65 -9.83 -7.11 1.03
CA GLY A 65 -10.36 -8.47 0.99
C GLY A 65 -10.96 -8.86 2.35
N MET A 66 -12.26 -9.21 2.36
CA MET A 66 -13.05 -9.43 3.57
C MET A 66 -13.35 -10.89 3.85
N ARG A 67 -13.03 -11.80 2.94
CA ARG A 67 -13.30 -13.24 3.05
C ARG A 67 -12.57 -13.86 4.24
N SER A 68 -13.13 -14.89 4.81
CA SER A 68 -12.43 -15.72 5.83
C SER A 68 -11.27 -16.53 5.24
N LYS A 69 -11.34 -16.87 3.93
CA LYS A 69 -10.33 -17.61 3.14
C LYS A 69 -10.40 -17.18 1.67
N GLY A 70 -9.31 -17.36 0.93
CA GLY A 70 -9.28 -17.13 -0.53
C GLY A 70 -9.26 -15.66 -0.92
N ASN A 71 -8.78 -14.75 -0.05
CA ASN A 71 -8.64 -13.35 -0.39
C ASN A 71 -7.61 -13.11 -1.51
N ASN A 72 -6.62 -13.98 -1.66
CA ASN A 72 -5.66 -13.93 -2.77
C ASN A 72 -6.31 -14.01 -4.15
N GLU A 73 -7.52 -14.56 -4.27
CA GLU A 73 -8.30 -14.53 -5.51
C GLU A 73 -8.81 -13.13 -5.88
N LEU A 74 -8.83 -12.19 -4.92
CA LEU A 74 -9.26 -10.80 -5.11
C LEU A 74 -8.10 -9.88 -5.51
N HIS A 75 -6.92 -10.44 -5.74
CA HIS A 75 -5.79 -9.71 -6.27
C HIS A 75 -6.02 -9.35 -7.74
N VAL A 76 -5.76 -8.08 -8.09
CA VAL A 76 -5.69 -7.57 -9.46
C VAL A 76 -4.42 -6.76 -9.59
N THR A 77 -3.55 -7.13 -10.52
CA THR A 77 -2.25 -6.47 -10.70
C THR A 77 -2.39 -4.96 -10.96
N SER A 78 -1.48 -4.16 -10.43
CA SER A 78 -1.54 -2.69 -10.44
C SER A 78 -1.59 -2.06 -11.83
N THR A 79 -1.14 -2.77 -12.87
CA THR A 79 -1.25 -2.32 -14.28
C THR A 79 -2.62 -2.55 -14.91
N HIS A 80 -3.50 -3.29 -14.24
CA HIS A 80 -4.89 -3.56 -14.65
C HIS A 80 -5.92 -3.03 -13.65
N TYR A 81 -5.48 -2.11 -12.78
CA TYR A 81 -6.27 -1.60 -11.68
C TYR A 81 -7.15 -0.43 -12.13
N ASP A 82 -8.36 -0.73 -12.63
CA ASP A 82 -9.30 0.21 -13.23
C ASP A 82 -10.40 0.71 -12.28
N ASP A 83 -10.15 0.67 -10.96
CA ASP A 83 -11.05 1.22 -9.96
C ASP A 83 -11.17 2.75 -10.09
N GLN A 84 -12.37 3.26 -10.34
CA GLN A 84 -12.56 4.68 -10.62
C GLN A 84 -12.23 5.57 -9.44
N ILE A 85 -12.52 5.14 -8.19
CA ILE A 85 -12.23 5.94 -6.99
C ILE A 85 -10.70 6.07 -6.81
N ALA A 86 -9.97 4.96 -6.95
CA ALA A 86 -8.52 4.98 -6.86
C ALA A 86 -7.90 5.82 -7.99
N LEU A 87 -8.39 5.66 -9.23
CA LEU A 87 -7.93 6.42 -10.39
C LEU A 87 -8.13 7.93 -10.22
N ASP A 88 -9.29 8.36 -9.71
CA ASP A 88 -9.58 9.77 -9.51
C ASP A 88 -8.68 10.40 -8.45
N LEU A 89 -8.40 9.69 -7.34
CA LEU A 89 -7.45 10.15 -6.33
C LEU A 89 -6.04 10.28 -6.88
N VAL A 90 -5.55 9.27 -7.61
CA VAL A 90 -4.18 9.28 -8.15
C VAL A 90 -4.02 10.37 -9.20
N ARG A 91 -4.95 10.49 -10.15
CA ARG A 91 -4.92 11.55 -11.19
C ARG A 91 -5.02 12.96 -10.61
N GLY A 92 -5.67 13.10 -9.45
CA GLY A 92 -5.74 14.35 -8.70
C GLY A 92 -4.48 14.67 -7.90
N SER A 93 -3.56 13.73 -7.76
CA SER A 93 -2.37 13.85 -6.92
C SER A 93 -1.09 14.16 -7.72
N GLN A 94 -0.17 14.86 -7.08
CA GLN A 94 1.20 15.04 -7.58
C GLN A 94 2.10 13.86 -7.19
N ARG A 95 1.85 13.24 -6.04
CA ARG A 95 2.60 12.09 -5.52
C ARG A 95 1.67 10.99 -5.07
N THR A 96 2.06 9.76 -5.32
CA THR A 96 1.33 8.58 -4.87
C THR A 96 2.31 7.55 -4.32
N VAL A 97 1.96 6.95 -3.19
CA VAL A 97 2.68 5.80 -2.62
C VAL A 97 1.71 4.64 -2.47
N ALA A 98 2.04 3.50 -3.07
CA ALA A 98 1.30 2.25 -2.92
C ALA A 98 2.02 1.31 -1.95
N ILE A 99 1.29 0.80 -0.96
CA ILE A 99 1.77 -0.17 0.02
C ILE A 99 1.28 -1.55 -0.39
N HIS A 100 2.21 -2.41 -0.75
CA HIS A 100 2.02 -3.81 -1.14
C HIS A 100 2.69 -4.77 -0.17
N GLY A 101 2.35 -6.03 -0.29
CA GLY A 101 2.93 -7.09 0.52
C GLY A 101 3.41 -8.25 -0.33
N CYS A 102 4.67 -8.61 -0.15
CA CYS A 102 5.27 -9.79 -0.77
C CYS A 102 5.60 -10.89 0.24
N GLU A 103 5.96 -12.06 -0.25
CA GLU A 103 6.49 -13.14 0.57
C GLU A 103 7.93 -12.83 1.01
N GLY A 104 8.33 -13.37 2.15
CA GLY A 104 9.70 -13.25 2.64
C GLY A 104 9.79 -13.45 4.15
N ASN A 105 10.89 -14.07 4.59
CA ASN A 105 11.18 -14.38 5.99
C ASN A 105 12.19 -13.40 6.62
N GLU A 106 12.81 -12.52 5.82
CA GLU A 106 13.61 -11.39 6.29
C GLU A 106 12.72 -10.16 6.44
N SER A 107 13.08 -9.25 7.35
CA SER A 107 12.40 -7.97 7.54
C SER A 107 12.95 -6.96 6.52
N VAL A 108 12.29 -6.82 5.37
CA VAL A 108 12.72 -5.99 4.24
C VAL A 108 11.53 -5.27 3.62
N ALA A 109 11.74 -3.99 3.28
CA ALA A 109 10.91 -3.22 2.37
C ALA A 109 11.62 -3.16 1.00
N TYR A 110 11.02 -3.73 -0.04
CA TYR A 110 11.48 -3.48 -1.41
C TYR A 110 10.81 -2.21 -1.92
N ILE A 111 11.58 -1.36 -2.59
CA ILE A 111 11.11 -0.06 -3.11
C ILE A 111 11.31 0.02 -4.62
N GLY A 112 10.32 0.58 -5.31
CA GLY A 112 10.36 0.84 -6.73
C GLY A 112 9.33 1.92 -7.11
N GLY A 113 9.04 2.04 -8.39
CA GLY A 113 8.21 3.11 -8.94
C GLY A 113 8.99 3.96 -9.93
N SER A 114 8.51 5.16 -10.25
CA SER A 114 9.12 6.08 -11.20
C SER A 114 9.34 7.51 -10.68
N ASP A 115 9.13 7.75 -9.37
CA ASP A 115 9.53 8.99 -8.70
C ASP A 115 10.87 8.78 -7.98
N ASP A 116 11.98 8.91 -8.73
CA ASP A 116 13.35 8.65 -8.22
C ASP A 116 13.67 9.48 -6.97
N ARG A 117 13.23 10.75 -6.94
CA ARG A 117 13.50 11.61 -5.79
C ARG A 117 12.79 11.15 -4.54
N LEU A 118 11.53 10.77 -4.66
CA LEU A 118 10.75 10.25 -3.53
C LEU A 118 11.28 8.89 -3.09
N ILE A 119 11.73 8.03 -4.02
CA ILE A 119 12.39 6.74 -3.72
C ILE A 119 13.63 6.95 -2.84
N GLU A 120 14.52 7.87 -3.22
CA GLU A 120 15.71 8.20 -2.41
C GLU A 120 15.35 8.63 -0.99
N LEU A 121 14.41 9.58 -0.86
CA LEU A 121 14.01 10.14 0.43
C LEU A 121 13.31 9.12 1.33
N ILE A 122 12.48 8.24 0.76
CA ILE A 122 11.83 7.16 1.50
C ILE A 122 12.89 6.15 1.97
N THR A 123 13.84 5.80 1.10
CA THR A 123 14.93 4.88 1.44
C THR A 123 15.72 5.41 2.63
N GLU A 124 16.23 6.65 2.57
CA GLU A 124 16.93 7.28 3.69
C GLU A 124 16.11 7.24 4.98
N SER A 125 14.84 7.68 4.92
CA SER A 125 14.00 7.83 6.12
C SER A 125 13.64 6.49 6.76
N LEU A 126 13.47 5.41 5.98
CA LEU A 126 13.19 4.08 6.49
C LEU A 126 14.46 3.42 7.06
N GLU A 127 15.62 3.63 6.43
CA GLU A 127 16.91 3.14 6.93
C GLU A 127 17.28 3.83 8.25
N ASP A 128 16.99 5.11 8.41
CA ASP A 128 17.22 5.88 9.65
C ASP A 128 16.49 5.29 10.87
N ILE A 129 15.36 4.62 10.64
CA ILE A 129 14.62 3.90 11.69
C ILE A 129 14.94 2.39 11.77
N GLY A 130 15.97 1.95 11.04
CA GLY A 130 16.49 0.57 11.09
C GLY A 130 15.75 -0.44 10.20
N ILE A 131 14.91 0.01 9.26
CA ILE A 131 14.28 -0.86 8.27
C ILE A 131 15.25 -1.10 7.12
N SER A 132 15.48 -2.37 6.77
CA SER A 132 16.25 -2.72 5.58
C SER A 132 15.45 -2.41 4.33
N VAL A 133 15.95 -1.48 3.49
CA VAL A 133 15.36 -1.14 2.20
C VAL A 133 16.20 -1.73 1.08
N ARG A 134 15.56 -2.31 0.06
CA ARG A 134 16.23 -2.87 -1.13
C ARG A 134 15.45 -2.48 -2.38
N GLU A 135 16.15 -2.32 -3.48
CA GLU A 135 15.51 -2.15 -4.78
C GLU A 135 14.58 -3.33 -5.11
N ALA A 136 13.38 -3.02 -5.59
CA ALA A 136 12.40 -4.04 -5.92
C ALA A 136 12.84 -4.86 -7.14
N PRO A 137 12.75 -6.20 -7.09
CA PRO A 137 12.96 -7.05 -8.26
C PRO A 137 12.05 -6.61 -9.42
N HIS A 138 12.53 -6.72 -10.65
CA HIS A 138 11.85 -6.23 -11.86
C HIS A 138 10.35 -6.59 -11.95
N HIS A 139 9.96 -7.79 -11.52
CA HIS A 139 8.57 -8.26 -11.62
C HIS A 139 7.61 -7.61 -10.61
N ILE A 140 8.13 -6.90 -9.60
CA ILE A 140 7.36 -6.15 -8.59
C ILE A 140 7.87 -4.70 -8.46
N SER A 141 8.62 -4.20 -9.44
CA SER A 141 9.27 -2.88 -9.36
C SER A 141 8.30 -1.70 -9.50
N GLY A 142 7.10 -1.91 -10.02
CA GLY A 142 6.11 -0.84 -10.18
C GLY A 142 6.48 0.25 -11.19
N THR A 143 7.47 0.02 -12.07
CA THR A 143 8.01 1.03 -12.99
C THR A 143 7.23 1.21 -14.30
N GLN A 144 6.22 0.36 -14.57
CA GLN A 144 5.44 0.47 -15.81
C GLN A 144 4.58 1.74 -15.80
N GLU A 145 4.52 2.45 -16.93
CA GLU A 145 3.75 3.68 -17.11
C GLU A 145 2.25 3.50 -16.81
N ASN A 146 1.70 2.32 -17.14
CA ASN A 146 0.29 1.98 -16.85
C ASN A 146 0.05 1.40 -15.45
N ASN A 147 1.07 1.33 -14.59
CA ASN A 147 0.84 1.04 -13.17
C ASN A 147 0.09 2.21 -12.55
N ILE A 148 -0.99 1.93 -11.82
CA ILE A 148 -1.83 2.97 -11.23
C ILE A 148 -1.03 3.97 -10.38
N VAL A 149 0.04 3.54 -9.72
CA VAL A 149 0.86 4.43 -8.87
C VAL A 149 1.55 5.55 -9.68
N ASN A 150 1.79 5.33 -10.99
CA ASN A 150 2.53 6.25 -11.85
C ASN A 150 1.65 7.22 -12.66
N ILE A 151 0.31 7.08 -12.63
CA ILE A 151 -0.59 7.95 -13.42
C ILE A 151 -0.97 9.25 -12.71
N THR A 152 -0.07 9.75 -11.86
CA THR A 152 -0.16 11.03 -11.17
C THR A 152 0.00 12.22 -12.13
N GLN A 153 -0.21 13.44 -11.65
CA GLN A 153 0.04 14.66 -12.42
C GLN A 153 1.52 14.81 -12.83
N THR A 154 2.44 14.25 -12.05
CA THR A 154 3.90 14.24 -12.32
C THR A 154 4.37 13.02 -13.12
N GLN A 155 3.46 12.09 -13.43
CA GLN A 155 3.74 10.84 -14.14
C GLN A 155 4.74 9.93 -13.37
N GLY A 156 4.73 9.99 -12.05
CA GLY A 156 5.58 9.19 -11.19
C GLY A 156 4.93 8.91 -9.84
N GLY A 157 5.32 7.79 -9.24
CA GLY A 157 4.92 7.38 -7.91
C GLY A 157 5.88 6.34 -7.35
N VAL A 158 5.63 5.90 -6.12
CA VAL A 158 6.45 4.92 -5.40
C VAL A 158 5.62 3.72 -5.01
N GLN A 159 6.16 2.52 -5.20
CA GLN A 159 5.61 1.26 -4.74
C GLN A 159 6.53 0.65 -3.69
N LEU A 160 5.98 0.31 -2.53
CA LEU A 160 6.66 -0.45 -1.48
C LEU A 160 6.08 -1.87 -1.42
N GLU A 161 6.97 -2.86 -1.43
CA GLU A 161 6.65 -4.28 -1.27
C GLU A 161 7.22 -4.77 0.05
N LEU A 162 6.37 -4.88 1.05
CA LEU A 162 6.76 -5.28 2.39
C LEU A 162 6.74 -6.80 2.53
N THR A 163 7.83 -7.39 2.95
CA THR A 163 7.89 -8.84 3.22
C THR A 163 6.88 -9.26 4.30
N ALA A 164 6.47 -10.51 4.25
CA ALA A 164 5.57 -11.07 5.27
C ALA A 164 6.14 -10.94 6.70
N GLN A 165 7.46 -10.99 6.84
CA GLN A 165 8.12 -10.80 8.13
C GLN A 165 8.01 -9.36 8.61
N LEU A 166 8.35 -8.36 7.78
CA LEU A 166 8.24 -6.94 8.15
C LEU A 166 6.78 -6.57 8.50
N ARG A 167 5.82 -7.03 7.70
CA ARG A 167 4.39 -6.77 7.98
C ARG A 167 3.91 -7.32 9.32
N LYS A 168 4.47 -8.43 9.82
CA LYS A 168 4.18 -8.96 11.15
C LYS A 168 4.77 -8.10 12.26
N GLU A 169 5.94 -7.50 12.03
CA GLU A 169 6.63 -6.66 13.01
C GLU A 169 5.92 -5.35 13.29
N LEU A 170 5.01 -4.90 12.42
CA LEU A 170 4.13 -3.76 12.67
C LEU A 170 3.11 -4.00 13.81
N PHE A 171 3.06 -5.22 14.38
CA PHE A 171 2.11 -5.59 15.42
C PHE A 171 2.82 -6.20 16.64
N LYS A 172 2.35 -5.82 17.84
CA LYS A 172 2.86 -6.33 19.12
C LYS A 172 2.87 -7.87 19.13
N ASN A 173 4.02 -8.42 19.51
CA ASN A 173 4.26 -9.86 19.53
C ASN A 173 4.00 -10.54 18.16
N ARG A 174 4.11 -9.80 17.06
CA ARG A 174 3.85 -10.27 15.68
C ARG A 174 2.45 -10.86 15.47
N LYS A 175 1.47 -10.44 16.27
CA LYS A 175 0.08 -10.89 16.20
C LYS A 175 -0.67 -10.13 15.10
N SER A 176 -0.57 -10.60 13.86
CA SER A 176 -1.13 -9.98 12.65
C SER A 176 -2.37 -10.70 12.10
N SER A 177 -3.12 -11.47 12.91
CA SER A 177 -4.43 -11.99 12.50
C SER A 177 -5.42 -10.84 12.28
N ARG A 178 -6.46 -11.04 11.49
CA ARG A 178 -7.46 -10.00 11.19
C ARG A 178 -7.95 -9.27 12.44
N LYS A 179 -8.41 -10.01 13.46
CA LYS A 179 -8.88 -9.46 14.74
C LYS A 179 -7.83 -8.56 15.43
N ASN A 180 -6.56 -8.95 15.33
CA ASN A 180 -5.46 -8.20 15.95
C ASN A 180 -5.08 -6.96 15.15
N ARG A 181 -5.12 -7.03 13.81
CA ARG A 181 -4.83 -5.87 12.94
C ARG A 181 -5.89 -4.78 13.08
N GLU A 182 -7.17 -5.16 13.16
CA GLU A 182 -8.30 -4.23 13.34
C GLU A 182 -8.30 -3.55 14.72
N ASN A 183 -7.50 -4.04 15.69
CA ASN A 183 -7.35 -3.42 17.01
C ASN A 183 -6.06 -2.60 17.10
N LYS A 184 -6.19 -1.28 17.12
CA LYS A 184 -5.04 -0.35 17.19
C LYS A 184 -4.19 -0.52 18.45
N ASP A 185 -4.75 -1.03 19.56
CA ASP A 185 -3.97 -1.32 20.77
C ASP A 185 -2.91 -2.41 20.56
N ASN A 186 -3.06 -3.22 19.50
CA ASN A 186 -2.10 -4.25 19.10
C ASN A 186 -1.06 -3.76 18.10
N TRP A 187 -1.16 -2.52 17.63
CA TRP A 187 -0.15 -1.95 16.76
C TRP A 187 1.13 -1.66 17.54
N ASP A 188 2.27 -1.97 16.93
CA ASP A 188 3.59 -1.74 17.53
C ASP A 188 4.06 -0.31 17.27
N ASP A 189 5.02 0.17 18.05
CA ASP A 189 5.63 1.48 17.83
C ASP A 189 6.21 1.60 16.41
N LEU A 190 6.73 0.50 15.86
CA LEU A 190 7.24 0.45 14.48
C LEU A 190 6.18 0.87 13.44
N MET A 191 4.89 0.61 13.66
CA MET A 191 3.81 1.07 12.75
C MET A 191 3.82 2.60 12.65
N TYR A 192 3.97 3.28 13.76
CA TYR A 192 3.96 4.74 13.85
C TYR A 192 5.28 5.36 13.41
N ASP A 193 6.41 4.76 13.80
CA ASP A 193 7.74 5.18 13.36
C ASP A 193 7.86 5.09 11.84
N PHE A 194 7.32 4.02 11.22
CA PHE A 194 7.25 3.86 9.77
C PHE A 194 6.43 5.00 9.14
N ALA A 195 5.26 5.29 9.68
CA ALA A 195 4.40 6.35 9.16
C ALA A 195 5.06 7.74 9.28
N ASP A 196 5.73 8.03 10.39
CA ASP A 196 6.47 9.27 10.59
C ASP A 196 7.67 9.39 9.64
N ALA A 197 8.39 8.30 9.39
CA ALA A 197 9.48 8.27 8.40
C ALA A 197 8.97 8.54 6.98
N MET A 198 7.86 7.92 6.59
CA MET A 198 7.20 8.18 5.31
C MET A 198 6.77 9.63 5.16
N LYS A 199 6.14 10.21 6.20
CA LYS A 199 5.76 11.61 6.21
C LYS A 199 6.96 12.53 6.00
N LYS A 200 8.07 12.34 6.77
CA LYS A 200 9.29 13.12 6.62
C LYS A 200 9.85 13.06 5.20
N ALA A 201 9.84 11.87 4.57
CA ALA A 201 10.30 11.72 3.19
C ALA A 201 9.43 12.50 2.20
N ILE A 202 8.11 12.35 2.31
CA ILE A 202 7.12 12.99 1.42
C ILE A 202 7.17 14.52 1.54
N GLU A 203 7.35 15.08 2.74
CA GLU A 203 7.42 16.52 2.98
C GLU A 203 8.73 17.17 2.44
N ARG A 204 9.78 16.36 2.20
CA ARG A 204 11.07 16.80 1.63
C ARG A 204 11.15 16.65 0.11
N ALA A 205 10.16 16.01 -0.52
CA ALA A 205 10.17 15.67 -1.95
C ALA A 205 9.70 16.82 -2.89
#